data_d6f71a577cce4b8636522086808ada8a
#
_entry.id   d6f71a577cce4b8636522086808ada8a
#
_cell.length_a   1.000
_cell.length_b   1.000
_cell.length_c   1.000
_cell.angle_alpha   90.00
_cell.angle_beta   90.00
_cell.angle_gamma   90.00
#
_symmetry.space_group_name_H-M   'P 1'
#
loop_
_entity.id
_entity.type
_entity.pdbx_description
1 polymer ?
#
loop_
_entity_poly.entity_id
_entity_poly.type
_entity_poly.pdbx_seq_one_letter_code
_entity_poly.pdbx_strand_id
1 'polypeptide(L)'
;MALYSETVMEHFRHPRNVGVIEDADGIGEVGNAKCGDIMKMYLKIENGIVVDVKFETFGCGSAIASSSMATELIKGKPVSEVRQLTNKAVAEALDGLPEYKMHCSVLAEEAIQSALEDYQNRSTKAED
;
A
#
# COMPACT_ATOMS: atom_id res chain seq x y z
N MET A 1 -28.20 0.80 3.81
CA MET A 1 -27.25 -0.13 4.44
C MET A 1 -25.84 0.21 3.99
N ALA A 2 -24.94 0.40 4.93
CA ALA A 2 -23.57 0.72 4.61
C ALA A 2 -22.85 -0.55 4.13
N LEU A 3 -22.29 -0.51 2.93
CA LEU A 3 -21.49 -1.61 2.39
C LEU A 3 -20.07 -1.59 2.95
N TYR A 4 -19.63 -0.44 3.47
CA TYR A 4 -18.29 -0.23 3.98
C TYR A 4 -18.34 0.14 5.46
N SER A 5 -17.32 -0.27 6.21
CA SER A 5 -17.17 0.13 7.60
C SER A 5 -16.92 1.63 7.71
N GLU A 6 -17.08 2.17 8.91
CA GLU A 6 -16.76 3.57 9.16
C GLU A 6 -15.27 3.84 8.96
N THR A 7 -14.43 2.85 9.26
CA THR A 7 -12.98 2.96 9.05
C THR A 7 -12.66 3.11 7.57
N VAL A 8 -13.31 2.32 6.71
CA VAL A 8 -13.14 2.45 5.26
C VAL A 8 -13.56 3.85 4.81
N MET A 9 -14.72 4.32 5.26
CA MET A 9 -15.23 5.64 4.88
C MET A 9 -14.31 6.76 5.36
N GLU A 10 -13.75 6.62 6.56
CA GLU A 10 -12.80 7.59 7.10
C GLU A 10 -11.54 7.68 6.23
N HIS A 11 -10.97 6.53 5.87
CA HIS A 11 -9.79 6.51 5.02
C HIS A 11 -10.09 6.97 3.59
N PHE A 12 -11.31 6.78 3.13
CA PHE A 12 -11.72 7.30 1.83
C PHE A 12 -11.86 8.83 1.84
N ARG A 13 -12.46 9.39 2.89
CA ARG A 13 -12.66 10.84 3.01
C ARG A 13 -11.37 11.58 3.33
N HIS A 14 -10.51 10.97 4.14
CA HIS A 14 -9.27 11.57 4.62
C HIS A 14 -8.11 10.59 4.44
N PRO A 15 -7.76 10.26 3.18
CA PRO A 15 -6.69 9.30 2.94
C PRO A 15 -5.35 9.83 3.47
N ARG A 16 -4.57 8.93 4.04
CA ARG A 16 -3.26 9.24 4.62
C ARG A 16 -2.19 8.87 3.62
N ASN A 17 -1.11 9.66 3.64
CA ASN A 17 0.10 9.33 2.88
C ASN A 17 -0.12 9.28 1.36
N VAL A 18 -0.99 10.15 0.86
CA VAL A 18 -1.22 10.30 -0.59
C VAL A 18 -0.11 11.17 -1.18
N GLY A 19 0.46 10.76 -2.28
CA GLY A 19 1.43 11.57 -2.99
C GLY A 19 2.58 10.76 -3.55
N VAL A 20 3.69 11.45 -3.79
CA VAL A 20 4.90 10.92 -4.42
C VAL A 20 6.09 11.20 -3.52
N ILE A 21 7.04 10.29 -3.49
CA ILE A 21 8.35 10.53 -2.88
C ILE A 21 9.34 10.58 -4.03
N GLU A 22 9.91 11.76 -4.30
CA GLU A 22 10.82 11.94 -5.44
C GLU A 22 12.08 11.10 -5.33
N ASP A 23 12.62 10.94 -4.13
CA ASP A 23 13.82 10.17 -3.87
C ASP A 23 13.49 8.83 -3.20
N ALA A 24 12.39 8.21 -3.59
CA ALA A 24 11.97 6.93 -3.03
C ALA A 24 13.04 5.86 -3.24
N ASP A 25 13.21 5.03 -2.22
CA ASP A 25 14.15 3.90 -2.27
C ASP A 25 13.54 2.67 -2.94
N GLY A 26 12.22 2.59 -2.96
CA GLY A 26 11.51 1.53 -3.65
C GLY A 26 10.19 2.06 -4.20
N ILE A 27 9.85 1.67 -5.41
CA ILE A 27 8.60 2.04 -6.08
C ILE A 27 7.96 0.78 -6.62
N GLY A 28 6.73 0.52 -6.24
CA GLY A 28 5.95 -0.60 -6.75
C GLY A 28 4.70 -0.11 -7.44
N GLU A 29 4.41 -0.65 -8.59
CA GLU A 29 3.19 -0.34 -9.33
C GLU A 29 2.51 -1.64 -9.72
N VAL A 30 1.25 -1.76 -9.37
CA VAL A 30 0.43 -2.91 -9.74
C VAL A 30 -0.90 -2.40 -10.25
N GLY A 31 -1.55 -3.18 -11.06
CA GLY A 31 -2.83 -2.78 -11.59
C GLY A 31 -3.59 -3.93 -12.23
N ASN A 32 -4.89 -3.72 -12.36
CA ASN A 32 -5.77 -4.62 -13.07
C ASN A 32 -6.45 -3.80 -14.15
N ALA A 33 -5.96 -3.95 -15.38
CA ALA A 33 -6.47 -3.19 -16.52
C ALA A 33 -7.95 -3.43 -16.77
N LYS A 34 -8.46 -4.61 -16.43
CA LYS A 34 -9.88 -4.95 -16.62
C LYS A 34 -10.77 -4.16 -15.68
N CYS A 35 -10.30 -3.90 -14.47
CA CYS A 35 -11.05 -3.15 -13.46
C CYS A 35 -10.69 -1.67 -13.46
N GLY A 36 -9.62 -1.29 -14.15
CA GLY A 36 -9.16 0.09 -14.17
C GLY A 36 -8.47 0.54 -12.89
N ASP A 37 -8.22 -0.40 -11.97
CA ASP A 37 -7.55 -0.08 -10.71
C ASP A 37 -6.04 -0.15 -10.90
N ILE A 38 -5.37 0.94 -10.59
CA ILE A 38 -3.90 1.03 -10.63
C ILE A 38 -3.46 1.56 -9.28
N MET A 39 -2.42 0.98 -8.71
CA MET A 39 -1.91 1.37 -7.41
C MET A 39 -0.40 1.47 -7.47
N LYS A 40 0.13 2.61 -7.04
CA LYS A 40 1.55 2.88 -7.02
C LYS A 40 1.97 3.23 -5.61
N MET A 41 3.02 2.57 -5.12
CA MET A 41 3.49 2.72 -3.75
C MET A 41 4.94 3.19 -3.75
N TYR A 42 5.24 4.21 -2.95
CA TYR A 42 6.58 4.77 -2.81
C TYR A 42 7.07 4.53 -1.39
N LEU A 43 8.27 3.99 -1.24
CA LEU A 43 8.86 3.73 0.07
C LEU A 43 10.17 4.49 0.23
N LYS A 44 10.33 5.15 1.36
CA LYS A 44 11.59 5.74 1.79
C LYS A 44 12.11 4.89 2.94
N ILE A 45 13.29 4.33 2.80
CA ILE A 45 13.82 3.35 3.74
C ILE A 45 15.18 3.82 4.25
N GLU A 46 15.33 3.86 5.58
CA GLU A 46 16.60 4.21 6.23
C GLU A 46 16.87 3.19 7.33
N ASN A 47 18.08 2.63 7.32
CA ASN A 47 18.49 1.64 8.33
C ASN A 47 17.53 0.45 8.45
N GLY A 48 16.97 0.04 7.30
CA GLY A 48 16.04 -1.09 7.26
C GLY A 48 14.64 -0.79 7.77
N ILE A 49 14.33 0.49 8.02
CA ILE A 49 13.02 0.94 8.51
C ILE A 49 12.34 1.76 7.43
N VAL A 50 11.05 1.53 7.21
CA VAL A 50 10.26 2.35 6.31
C VAL A 50 9.93 3.66 7.03
N VAL A 51 10.72 4.70 6.76
CA VAL A 51 10.57 5.98 7.46
C VAL A 51 9.49 6.86 6.84
N ASP A 52 9.16 6.65 5.59
CA ASP A 52 8.06 7.34 4.92
C ASP A 52 7.49 6.45 3.84
N VAL A 53 6.22 6.65 3.55
CA VAL A 53 5.51 5.91 2.51
C VAL A 53 4.44 6.81 1.93
N LYS A 54 4.29 6.77 0.62
CA LYS A 54 3.25 7.51 -0.09
C LYS A 54 2.64 6.60 -1.14
N PHE A 55 1.43 6.94 -1.57
CA PHE A 55 0.79 6.18 -2.63
C PHE A 55 0.00 7.08 -3.57
N GLU A 56 -0.16 6.58 -4.78
CA GLU A 56 -1.09 7.13 -5.76
C GLU A 56 -1.93 5.96 -6.28
N THR A 57 -3.19 6.18 -6.48
CA THR A 57 -4.05 5.13 -7.03
C THR A 57 -5.13 5.73 -7.91
N PHE A 58 -5.49 4.98 -8.93
CA PHE A 58 -6.69 5.22 -9.73
C PHE A 58 -7.58 4.02 -9.49
N GLY A 59 -8.78 4.24 -8.97
CA GLY A 59 -9.68 3.14 -8.66
C GLY A 59 -10.83 3.63 -7.80
N CYS A 60 -11.52 2.68 -7.21
CA CYS A 60 -12.68 2.97 -6.36
C CYS A 60 -12.27 3.41 -4.96
N GLY A 61 -13.25 3.79 -4.16
CA GLY A 61 -13.00 4.19 -2.77
C GLY A 61 -12.33 3.12 -1.94
N SER A 62 -12.60 1.83 -2.23
CA SER A 62 -11.94 0.72 -1.55
C SER A 62 -10.45 0.67 -1.84
N ALA A 63 -10.04 1.01 -3.08
CA ALA A 63 -8.63 1.05 -3.45
C ALA A 63 -7.91 2.17 -2.68
N ILE A 64 -8.54 3.33 -2.57
CA ILE A 64 -8.00 4.45 -1.80
C ILE A 64 -7.89 4.07 -0.32
N ALA A 65 -8.96 3.52 0.25
CA ALA A 65 -8.98 3.16 1.67
C ALA A 65 -7.96 2.04 1.98
N SER A 66 -7.86 1.03 1.11
CA SER A 66 -6.91 -0.06 1.30
C SER A 66 -5.47 0.44 1.25
N SER A 67 -5.15 1.32 0.28
CA SER A 67 -3.82 1.91 0.17
C SER A 67 -3.50 2.78 1.38
N SER A 68 -4.44 3.62 1.79
CA SER A 68 -4.28 4.48 2.95
C SER A 68 -4.00 3.67 4.22
N MET A 69 -4.80 2.64 4.48
CA MET A 69 -4.60 1.78 5.64
C MET A 69 -3.27 1.03 5.56
N ALA A 70 -2.94 0.48 4.39
CA ALA A 70 -1.70 -0.25 4.20
C ALA A 70 -0.49 0.64 4.53
N THR A 71 -0.49 1.90 4.09
CA THR A 71 0.60 2.82 4.39
C THR A 71 0.73 3.09 5.89
N GLU A 72 -0.41 3.22 6.59
CA GLU A 72 -0.39 3.41 8.04
C GLU A 72 0.16 2.19 8.77
N LEU A 73 -0.10 1.00 8.26
CA LEU A 73 0.38 -0.24 8.89
C LEU A 73 1.88 -0.45 8.72
N ILE A 74 2.48 0.07 7.67
CA ILE A 74 3.90 -0.16 7.39
C ILE A 74 4.81 1.00 7.78
N LYS A 75 4.28 2.20 7.89
CA LYS A 75 5.11 3.37 8.22
C LYS A 75 5.74 3.22 9.59
N GLY A 76 7.04 3.36 9.66
CA GLY A 76 7.80 3.20 10.91
C GLY A 76 8.16 1.77 11.25
N LYS A 77 7.88 0.82 10.37
CA LYS A 77 8.15 -0.60 10.61
C LYS A 77 9.40 -1.08 9.89
N PRO A 78 10.10 -2.08 10.44
CA PRO A 78 11.23 -2.69 9.74
C PRO A 78 10.77 -3.38 8.46
N VAL A 79 11.64 -3.38 7.45
CA VAL A 79 11.36 -4.04 6.16
C VAL A 79 10.96 -5.51 6.38
N SER A 80 11.57 -6.19 7.35
CA SER A 80 11.25 -7.60 7.64
C SER A 80 9.79 -7.79 8.06
N GLU A 81 9.23 -6.83 8.82
CA GLU A 81 7.81 -6.88 9.20
C GLU A 81 6.91 -6.51 8.02
N VAL A 82 7.33 -5.52 7.24
CA VAL A 82 6.55 -5.07 6.07
C VAL A 82 6.39 -6.20 5.06
N ARG A 83 7.40 -7.05 4.90
CA ARG A 83 7.33 -8.21 3.99
C ARG A 83 6.27 -9.22 4.41
N GLN A 84 5.92 -9.24 5.69
CA GLN A 84 4.93 -10.18 6.22
C GLN A 84 3.51 -9.62 6.19
N LEU A 85 3.34 -8.39 5.75
CA LEU A 85 2.00 -7.79 5.65
C LEU A 85 1.15 -8.57 4.65
N THR A 86 -0.07 -8.90 5.05
CA THR A 86 -1.01 -9.62 4.21
C THR A 86 -2.22 -8.74 3.88
N ASN A 87 -2.89 -9.05 2.79
CA ASN A 87 -4.14 -8.37 2.43
C ASN A 87 -5.19 -8.57 3.52
N LYS A 88 -5.16 -9.71 4.20
CA LYS A 88 -6.07 -9.99 5.30
C LYS A 88 -5.87 -9.00 6.44
N ALA A 89 -4.62 -8.67 6.78
CA ALA A 89 -4.33 -7.69 7.81
C ALA A 89 -4.86 -6.31 7.45
N VAL A 90 -4.75 -5.90 6.18
CA VAL A 90 -5.29 -4.64 5.70
C VAL A 90 -6.81 -4.61 5.84
N ALA A 91 -7.47 -5.68 5.41
CA ALA A 91 -8.93 -5.78 5.49
C ALA A 91 -9.40 -5.77 6.95
N GLU A 92 -8.72 -6.47 7.84
CA GLU A 92 -9.07 -6.49 9.26
C GLU A 92 -8.90 -5.11 9.90
N ALA A 93 -7.83 -4.39 9.54
CA ALA A 93 -7.58 -3.04 10.05
C ALA A 93 -8.66 -2.06 9.60
N LEU A 94 -9.28 -2.32 8.44
CA LEU A 94 -10.40 -1.53 7.93
C LEU A 94 -11.75 -1.97 8.49
N ASP A 95 -11.77 -2.90 9.44
CA ASP A 95 -12.99 -3.50 9.99
C ASP A 95 -13.79 -4.26 8.93
N GLY A 96 -13.06 -4.81 7.97
CA GLY A 96 -13.61 -5.63 6.90
C GLY A 96 -13.88 -4.87 5.61
N LEU A 97 -13.88 -5.60 4.52
CA LEU A 97 -14.25 -5.09 3.19
C LEU A 97 -15.33 -6.00 2.62
N PRO A 98 -16.24 -5.46 1.79
CA PRO A 98 -17.16 -6.33 1.06
C PRO A 98 -16.37 -7.36 0.26
N GLU A 99 -16.88 -8.57 0.18
CA GLU A 99 -16.18 -9.68 -0.46
C GLU A 99 -15.73 -9.33 -1.89
N TYR A 100 -16.58 -8.67 -2.65
CA TYR A 100 -16.28 -8.31 -4.03
C TYR A 100 -15.24 -7.17 -4.13
N LYS A 101 -14.85 -6.58 -3.00
CA LYS A 101 -13.81 -5.53 -2.95
C LYS A 101 -12.52 -6.00 -2.28
N MET A 102 -12.44 -7.25 -1.89
CA MET A 102 -11.22 -7.79 -1.27
C MET A 102 -10.01 -7.69 -2.19
N HIS A 103 -10.22 -7.68 -3.52
CA HIS A 103 -9.12 -7.51 -4.46
C HIS A 103 -8.35 -6.20 -4.26
N CYS A 104 -8.98 -5.18 -3.72
CA CYS A 104 -8.30 -3.90 -3.45
C CYS A 104 -7.25 -4.06 -2.36
N SER A 105 -7.53 -4.87 -1.33
CA SER A 105 -6.53 -5.16 -0.29
C SER A 105 -5.38 -5.99 -0.84
N VAL A 106 -5.68 -6.91 -1.78
CA VAL A 106 -4.64 -7.70 -2.45
C VAL A 106 -3.73 -6.80 -3.29
N LEU A 107 -4.30 -5.83 -4.00
CA LEU A 107 -3.51 -4.86 -4.77
C LEU A 107 -2.59 -4.05 -3.87
N ALA A 108 -3.07 -3.63 -2.70
CA ALA A 108 -2.25 -2.88 -1.75
C ALA A 108 -1.06 -3.72 -1.27
N GLU A 109 -1.31 -4.98 -0.94
CA GLU A 109 -0.25 -5.91 -0.55
C GLU A 109 0.77 -6.08 -1.67
N GLU A 110 0.29 -6.34 -2.89
CA GLU A 110 1.15 -6.54 -4.05
C GLU A 110 1.99 -5.31 -4.36
N ALA A 111 1.40 -4.11 -4.25
CA ALA A 111 2.13 -2.87 -4.49
C ALA A 111 3.27 -2.68 -3.49
N ILE A 112 3.03 -2.99 -2.22
CA ILE A 112 4.05 -2.92 -1.18
C ILE A 112 5.16 -3.93 -1.45
N GLN A 113 4.80 -5.18 -1.78
CA GLN A 113 5.81 -6.21 -2.08
C GLN A 113 6.63 -5.83 -3.30
N SER A 114 5.98 -5.27 -4.32
CA SER A 114 6.67 -4.80 -5.53
C SER A 114 7.65 -3.67 -5.19
N ALA A 115 7.26 -2.75 -4.32
CA ALA A 115 8.14 -1.66 -3.88
C ALA A 115 9.34 -2.18 -3.09
N LEU A 116 9.15 -3.18 -2.23
CA LEU A 116 10.23 -3.80 -1.48
C LEU A 116 11.18 -4.54 -2.40
N GLU A 117 10.66 -5.21 -3.41
CA GLU A 117 11.49 -5.90 -4.41
C GLU A 117 12.34 -4.90 -5.19
N ASP A 118 11.77 -3.78 -5.59
CA ASP A 118 12.49 -2.71 -6.26
C ASP A 118 13.61 -2.15 -5.37
N TYR A 119 13.31 -1.90 -4.11
CA TYR A 119 14.29 -1.46 -3.13
C TYR A 119 15.45 -2.45 -3.03
N GLN A 120 15.13 -3.73 -2.92
CA GLN A 120 16.12 -4.78 -2.79
C GLN A 120 17.01 -4.86 -4.02
N ASN A 121 16.41 -4.76 -5.21
CA ASN A 121 17.16 -4.78 -6.49
C ASN A 121 18.08 -3.57 -6.61
N ARG A 122 17.65 -2.40 -6.20
CA ARG A 122 18.47 -1.19 -6.22
C ARG A 122 19.63 -1.29 -5.24
N SER A 123 19.39 -1.83 -4.03
CA SER A 123 20.43 -2.01 -3.03
C SER A 123 21.51 -2.98 -3.54
N THR A 124 21.11 -4.07 -4.17
CA THR A 124 22.04 -5.04 -4.73
C THR A 124 22.90 -4.41 -5.82
N LYS A 125 22.30 -3.61 -6.69
CA LYS A 125 23.04 -2.90 -7.74
C LYS A 125 24.00 -1.87 -7.17
N ALA A 126 23.63 -1.21 -6.09
CA ALA A 126 24.47 -0.21 -5.45
C ALA A 126 25.71 -0.82 -4.80
N GLU A 127 25.63 -2.08 -4.39
CA GLU A 127 26.75 -2.80 -3.78
C GLU A 127 27.75 -3.33 -4.81
N ASP A 128 27.30 -3.48 -6.05
CA ASP A 128 28.15 -3.92 -7.15
C ASP A 128 28.98 -2.75 -7.68
#